data_de19384efc14bfd44d0a440442201ee0
#
_entry.id   de19384efc14bfd44d0a440442201ee0
#
_cell.length_a   1.000
_cell.length_b   1.000
_cell.length_c   1.000
_cell.angle_alpha   90.00
_cell.angle_beta   90.00
_cell.angle_gamma   90.00
#
_symmetry.space_group_name_H-M   'P 1'
#
loop_
_entity.id
_entity.type
_entity.pdbx_description
1 polymer ?
#
loop_
_entity_poly.entity_id
_entity_poly.type
_entity_poly.pdbx_seq_one_letter_code
_entity_poly.pdbx_strand_id
1 'polypeptide(L)'
;MTLYLAGHETTALTLTWSWYLLSQNPDAERKLVKEWQKVLGGRAANADDLPALTYTAAVINESMRLYPPVYVIGREATADLELGGYRVKKGYTILMSQWVNHRDPKYFPEPERFQPERWLDGLATRLPKFAYYPFGGGQRLCIGVHFALMEAAIVLATVGQKFRFTLDPDAVIDVMPQI
;
A
#
# COMPACT_ATOMS: atom_id res chain seq x y z
N MET A 1 0.91 -7.04 22.87
CA MET A 1 -0.07 -7.76 22.05
C MET A 1 -0.64 -6.90 20.91
N THR A 2 -1.09 -5.66 21.14
CA THR A 2 -1.69 -4.80 20.11
C THR A 2 -0.79 -4.55 18.88
N LEU A 3 0.51 -4.26 19.08
CA LEU A 3 1.45 -4.05 17.96
C LEU A 3 1.62 -5.29 17.08
N TYR A 4 1.65 -6.48 17.70
CA TYR A 4 1.76 -7.73 16.98
C TYR A 4 0.52 -7.98 16.10
N LEU A 5 -0.68 -7.87 16.68
CA LEU A 5 -1.92 -8.10 15.96
C LEU A 5 -2.11 -7.08 14.82
N ALA A 6 -1.88 -5.79 15.10
CA ALA A 6 -2.06 -4.74 14.11
C ALA A 6 -1.02 -4.80 12.96
N GLY A 7 0.20 -5.26 13.21
CA GLY A 7 1.27 -5.34 12.21
C GLY A 7 1.24 -6.63 11.39
N HIS A 8 0.84 -7.75 11.99
CA HIS A 8 0.90 -9.06 11.34
C HIS A 8 0.00 -9.15 10.09
N GLU A 9 -1.30 -8.93 10.26
CA GLU A 9 -2.27 -9.12 9.18
C GLU A 9 -2.13 -8.06 8.07
N THR A 10 -1.95 -6.80 8.45
CA THR A 10 -1.86 -5.70 7.49
C THR A 10 -0.62 -5.80 6.60
N THR A 11 0.54 -6.19 7.17
CA THR A 11 1.75 -6.44 6.39
C THR A 11 1.61 -7.67 5.50
N ALA A 12 1.00 -8.75 6.02
CA ALA A 12 0.73 -9.95 5.23
C ALA A 12 -0.19 -9.66 4.04
N LEU A 13 -1.26 -8.88 4.22
CA LEU A 13 -2.15 -8.45 3.13
C LEU A 13 -1.41 -7.59 2.11
N THR A 14 -0.58 -6.64 2.55
CA THR A 14 0.25 -5.82 1.64
C THR A 14 1.13 -6.70 0.75
N LEU A 15 1.80 -7.69 1.31
CA LEU A 15 2.66 -8.62 0.57
C LEU A 15 1.84 -9.52 -0.36
N THR A 16 0.72 -10.06 0.11
CA THR A 16 -0.16 -10.91 -0.69
C THR A 16 -0.67 -10.17 -1.93
N TRP A 17 -1.18 -8.95 -1.77
CA TRP A 17 -1.63 -8.14 -2.90
C TRP A 17 -0.48 -7.70 -3.80
N SER A 18 0.71 -7.46 -3.25
CA SER A 18 1.90 -7.18 -4.07
C SER A 18 2.25 -8.37 -4.97
N TRP A 19 2.26 -9.60 -4.44
CA TRP A 19 2.51 -10.81 -5.23
C TRP A 19 1.41 -11.07 -6.25
N TYR A 20 0.14 -10.88 -5.88
CA TYR A 20 -0.98 -10.96 -6.81
C TYR A 20 -0.82 -10.00 -7.99
N LEU A 21 -0.56 -8.73 -7.71
CA LEU A 21 -0.39 -7.73 -8.76
C LEU A 21 0.83 -8.00 -9.64
N LEU A 22 1.93 -8.44 -9.07
CA LEU A 22 3.14 -8.83 -9.82
C LEU A 22 2.88 -10.02 -10.73
N SER A 23 2.12 -11.03 -10.29
CA SER A 23 1.76 -12.19 -11.11
C SER A 23 0.94 -11.81 -12.35
N GLN A 24 0.16 -10.72 -12.28
CA GLN A 24 -0.63 -10.20 -13.39
C GLN A 24 0.15 -9.19 -14.26
N ASN A 25 1.34 -8.73 -13.81
CA ASN A 25 2.11 -7.69 -14.45
C ASN A 25 3.58 -8.10 -14.64
N PRO A 26 3.89 -9.02 -15.57
CA PRO A 26 5.23 -9.60 -15.73
C PRO A 26 6.30 -8.56 -16.08
N ASP A 27 5.93 -7.42 -16.67
CA ASP A 27 6.87 -6.32 -16.95
C ASP A 27 7.35 -5.64 -15.68
N ALA A 28 6.45 -5.42 -14.72
CA ALA A 28 6.78 -4.88 -13.42
C ALA A 28 7.64 -5.90 -12.62
N GLU A 29 7.27 -7.18 -12.65
CA GLU A 29 8.07 -8.25 -12.02
C GLU A 29 9.51 -8.26 -12.57
N ARG A 30 9.69 -8.19 -13.89
CA ARG A 30 11.03 -8.17 -14.50
C ARG A 30 11.89 -6.97 -14.07
N LYS A 31 11.28 -5.78 -13.95
CA LYS A 31 11.98 -4.59 -13.45
C LYS A 31 12.40 -4.75 -12.00
N LEU A 32 11.51 -5.31 -11.18
CA LEU A 32 11.74 -5.58 -9.77
C LEU A 32 12.89 -6.57 -9.57
N VAL A 33 12.88 -7.69 -10.29
CA VAL A 33 13.98 -8.70 -10.27
C VAL A 33 15.30 -8.08 -10.69
N LYS A 34 15.33 -7.21 -11.71
CA LYS A 34 16.56 -6.51 -12.13
C LYS A 34 17.10 -5.58 -11.03
N GLU A 35 16.22 -4.88 -10.30
CA GLU A 35 16.66 -4.09 -9.15
C GLU A 35 17.29 -4.96 -8.09
N TRP A 36 16.66 -6.08 -7.71
CA TRP A 36 17.19 -7.00 -6.70
C TRP A 36 18.54 -7.62 -7.10
N GLN A 37 18.66 -8.02 -8.36
CA GLN A 37 19.94 -8.53 -8.88
C GLN A 37 21.06 -7.48 -8.77
N LYS A 38 20.75 -6.24 -9.13
CA LYS A 38 21.70 -5.12 -9.09
C LYS A 38 22.09 -4.74 -7.66
N VAL A 39 21.12 -4.65 -6.74
CA VAL A 39 21.33 -4.15 -5.37
C VAL A 39 21.80 -5.24 -4.42
N LEU A 40 21.22 -6.43 -4.53
CA LEU A 40 21.39 -7.49 -3.55
C LEU A 40 22.34 -8.61 -4.03
N GLY A 41 22.41 -8.86 -5.33
CA GLY A 41 23.30 -9.90 -5.88
C GLY A 41 23.02 -11.31 -5.36
N GLY A 42 21.78 -11.61 -4.96
CA GLY A 42 21.36 -12.92 -4.44
C GLY A 42 21.41 -13.05 -2.90
N ARG A 43 21.97 -12.09 -2.17
CA ARG A 43 21.90 -12.08 -0.69
C ARG A 43 20.54 -11.61 -0.18
N ALA A 44 20.22 -11.94 1.06
CA ALA A 44 19.04 -11.38 1.72
C ALA A 44 19.15 -9.85 1.84
N ALA A 45 18.01 -9.17 1.70
CA ALA A 45 17.92 -7.72 1.93
C ALA A 45 18.02 -7.39 3.42
N ASN A 46 18.54 -6.21 3.71
CA ASN A 46 18.56 -5.63 5.06
C ASN A 46 18.14 -4.16 5.03
N ALA A 47 18.13 -3.49 6.20
CA ALA A 47 17.68 -2.12 6.31
C ALA A 47 18.54 -1.10 5.53
N ASP A 48 19.84 -1.37 5.36
CA ASP A 48 20.76 -0.47 4.65
C ASP A 48 20.50 -0.45 3.13
N ASP A 49 19.82 -1.48 2.61
CA ASP A 49 19.49 -1.58 1.18
C ASP A 49 18.28 -0.74 0.77
N LEU A 50 17.43 -0.36 1.73
CA LEU A 50 16.15 0.30 1.46
C LEU A 50 16.27 1.55 0.56
N PRO A 51 17.27 2.43 0.74
CA PRO A 51 17.42 3.60 -0.13
C PRO A 51 17.66 3.26 -1.60
N ALA A 52 18.22 2.07 -1.89
CA ALA A 52 18.50 1.59 -3.23
C ALA A 52 17.37 0.74 -3.83
N LEU A 53 16.43 0.23 -3.00
CA LEU A 53 15.27 -0.57 -3.41
C LEU A 53 14.09 0.31 -3.82
N THR A 54 14.31 1.24 -4.73
CA THR A 54 13.34 2.29 -5.10
C THR A 54 12.14 1.74 -5.86
N TYR A 55 12.34 0.78 -6.75
CA TYR A 55 11.25 0.13 -7.47
C TYR A 55 10.46 -0.82 -6.56
N THR A 56 11.14 -1.48 -5.62
CA THR A 56 10.49 -2.27 -4.56
C THR A 56 9.53 -1.40 -3.74
N ALA A 57 9.98 -0.22 -3.31
CA ALA A 57 9.13 0.74 -2.60
C ALA A 57 7.95 1.22 -3.46
N ALA A 58 8.18 1.46 -4.76
CA ALA A 58 7.16 1.85 -5.72
C ALA A 58 6.08 0.77 -5.90
N VAL A 59 6.47 -0.50 -5.98
CA VAL A 59 5.57 -1.66 -6.04
C VAL A 59 4.70 -1.74 -4.78
N ILE A 60 5.27 -1.60 -3.59
CA ILE A 60 4.55 -1.63 -2.32
C ILE A 60 3.53 -0.48 -2.25
N ASN A 61 3.96 0.74 -2.60
CA ASN A 61 3.05 1.89 -2.59
C ASN A 61 1.89 1.71 -3.57
N GLU A 62 2.14 1.20 -4.76
CA GLU A 62 1.11 0.95 -5.77
C GLU A 62 0.16 -0.17 -5.35
N SER A 63 0.69 -1.21 -4.70
CA SER A 63 -0.13 -2.28 -4.13
C SER A 63 -1.07 -1.76 -3.04
N MET A 64 -0.56 -0.95 -2.10
CA MET A 64 -1.39 -0.32 -1.07
C MET A 64 -2.36 0.73 -1.63
N ARG A 65 -2.06 1.33 -2.77
CA ARG A 65 -3.00 2.22 -3.45
C ARG A 65 -4.20 1.43 -3.98
N LEU A 66 -3.94 0.34 -4.69
CA LEU A 66 -4.99 -0.51 -5.28
C LEU A 66 -5.70 -1.38 -4.25
N TYR A 67 -4.96 -1.97 -3.33
CA TYR A 67 -5.48 -2.88 -2.31
C TYR A 67 -4.99 -2.45 -0.93
N PRO A 68 -5.51 -1.33 -0.39
CA PRO A 68 -5.14 -0.88 0.94
C PRO A 68 -5.61 -1.90 1.99
N PRO A 69 -4.71 -2.44 2.84
CA PRO A 69 -5.12 -3.35 3.92
C PRO A 69 -6.18 -2.76 4.84
N VAL A 70 -6.09 -1.46 5.10
CA VAL A 70 -7.15 -0.67 5.75
C VAL A 70 -7.82 0.17 4.66
N TYR A 71 -8.97 -0.27 4.19
CA TYR A 71 -9.67 0.34 3.05
C TYR A 71 -10.63 1.48 3.45
N VAL A 72 -10.92 1.60 4.75
CA VAL A 72 -11.74 2.66 5.32
C VAL A 72 -11.31 2.95 6.76
N ILE A 73 -11.33 4.21 7.16
CA ILE A 73 -11.13 4.64 8.54
C ILE A 73 -12.31 5.49 9.00
N GLY A 74 -12.67 5.35 10.27
CA GLY A 74 -13.76 6.08 10.89
C GLY A 74 -13.30 7.12 11.90
N ARG A 75 -14.07 8.19 12.05
CA ARG A 75 -13.94 9.18 13.15
C ARG A 75 -15.30 9.54 13.65
N GLU A 76 -15.46 9.53 14.97
CA GLU A 76 -16.68 10.03 15.60
C GLU A 76 -16.58 11.54 15.83
N ALA A 77 -17.63 12.26 15.49
CA ALA A 77 -17.75 13.70 15.76
C ALA A 77 -17.96 13.92 17.27
N THR A 78 -17.04 14.61 17.94
CA THR A 78 -17.12 14.90 19.38
C THR A 78 -17.98 16.12 19.69
N ALA A 79 -18.34 16.93 18.68
CA ALA A 79 -19.24 18.07 18.74
C ALA A 79 -19.99 18.21 17.41
N ASP A 80 -21.05 19.02 17.40
CA ASP A 80 -21.67 19.42 16.13
C ASP A 80 -20.65 20.22 15.32
N LEU A 81 -20.54 19.92 14.03
CA LEU A 81 -19.61 20.57 13.10
C LEU A 81 -20.21 20.65 11.70
N GLU A 82 -19.60 21.48 10.86
CA GLU A 82 -19.88 21.54 9.44
C GLU A 82 -18.68 20.95 8.66
N LEU A 83 -18.94 20.06 7.72
CA LEU A 83 -17.93 19.43 6.88
C LEU A 83 -18.41 19.46 5.42
N GLY A 84 -17.67 20.20 4.58
CA GLY A 84 -17.99 20.31 3.15
C GLY A 84 -19.41 20.85 2.86
N GLY A 85 -19.95 21.72 3.70
CA GLY A 85 -21.32 22.27 3.60
C GLY A 85 -22.40 21.37 4.22
N TYR A 86 -22.01 20.23 4.82
CA TYR A 86 -22.95 19.33 5.49
C TYR A 86 -22.86 19.46 7.00
N ARG A 87 -24.02 19.51 7.67
CA ARG A 87 -24.08 19.49 9.12
C ARG A 87 -23.89 18.08 9.64
N VAL A 88 -22.83 17.87 10.44
CA VAL A 88 -22.51 16.63 11.13
C VAL A 88 -22.80 16.80 12.62
N LYS A 89 -23.68 15.99 13.16
CA LYS A 89 -24.02 16.04 14.59
C LYS A 89 -22.99 15.29 15.43
N LYS A 90 -22.82 15.71 16.68
CA LYS A 90 -22.08 14.96 17.68
C LYS A 90 -22.53 13.50 17.71
N GLY A 91 -21.57 12.57 17.79
CA GLY A 91 -21.81 11.13 17.79
C GLY A 91 -21.93 10.48 16.40
N TYR A 92 -21.97 11.28 15.32
CA TYR A 92 -21.95 10.72 13.97
C TYR A 92 -20.55 10.20 13.63
N THR A 93 -20.51 9.02 12.99
CA THR A 93 -19.27 8.47 12.44
C THR A 93 -19.07 8.97 11.01
N ILE A 94 -17.93 9.61 10.78
CA ILE A 94 -17.46 10.04 9.47
C ILE A 94 -16.50 8.95 8.94
N LEU A 95 -16.85 8.37 7.79
CA LEU A 95 -16.02 7.36 7.13
C LEU A 95 -15.18 8.00 6.02
N MET A 96 -13.91 7.68 5.99
CA MET A 96 -12.96 8.10 4.96
C MET A 96 -12.40 6.84 4.31
N SER A 97 -12.70 6.65 3.01
CA SER A 97 -12.32 5.43 2.30
C SER A 97 -11.05 5.63 1.48
N GLN A 98 -9.98 4.93 1.88
CA GLN A 98 -8.76 4.80 1.09
C GLN A 98 -9.05 4.13 -0.25
N TRP A 99 -9.90 3.10 -0.25
CA TRP A 99 -10.30 2.40 -1.48
C TRP A 99 -10.83 3.34 -2.55
N VAL A 100 -11.68 4.28 -2.18
CA VAL A 100 -12.26 5.26 -3.10
C VAL A 100 -11.26 6.35 -3.46
N ASN A 101 -10.63 6.96 -2.46
CA ASN A 101 -9.73 8.11 -2.68
C ASN A 101 -8.48 7.74 -3.48
N HIS A 102 -7.92 6.56 -3.24
CA HIS A 102 -6.73 6.10 -3.95
C HIS A 102 -7.02 5.69 -5.41
N ARG A 103 -8.30 5.67 -5.80
CA ARG A 103 -8.77 5.42 -7.17
C ARG A 103 -9.37 6.65 -7.85
N ASP A 104 -9.26 7.82 -7.24
CA ASP A 104 -9.76 9.05 -7.86
C ASP A 104 -8.88 9.41 -9.08
N PRO A 105 -9.46 9.44 -10.30
CA PRO A 105 -8.71 9.74 -11.52
C PRO A 105 -8.13 11.16 -11.56
N LYS A 106 -8.63 12.05 -10.71
CA LYS A 106 -8.07 13.39 -10.53
C LYS A 106 -6.63 13.35 -10.01
N TYR A 107 -6.30 12.37 -9.18
CA TYR A 107 -4.99 12.21 -8.55
C TYR A 107 -4.18 11.08 -9.16
N PHE A 108 -4.85 10.05 -9.67
CA PHE A 108 -4.24 8.84 -10.21
C PHE A 108 -4.78 8.57 -11.61
N PRO A 109 -4.15 9.09 -12.67
CA PRO A 109 -4.52 8.74 -14.05
C PRO A 109 -4.50 7.21 -14.24
N GLU A 110 -5.46 6.66 -15.00
CA GLU A 110 -5.67 5.22 -15.14
C GLU A 110 -5.72 4.51 -13.75
N PRO A 111 -6.69 4.85 -12.89
CA PRO A 111 -6.65 4.52 -11.46
C PRO A 111 -6.69 3.01 -11.17
N GLU A 112 -7.26 2.20 -12.06
CA GLU A 112 -7.30 0.74 -11.89
C GLU A 112 -6.05 0.02 -12.40
N ARG A 113 -5.18 0.73 -13.11
CA ARG A 113 -3.95 0.15 -13.65
C ARG A 113 -2.86 0.08 -12.59
N PHE A 114 -2.23 -1.10 -12.46
CA PHE A 114 -1.03 -1.27 -11.65
C PHE A 114 0.17 -0.66 -12.37
N GLN A 115 0.67 0.44 -11.86
CA GLN A 115 1.76 1.21 -12.47
C GLN A 115 2.73 1.75 -11.41
N PRO A 116 3.66 0.93 -10.93
CA PRO A 116 4.65 1.34 -9.92
C PRO A 116 5.47 2.57 -10.32
N GLU A 117 5.71 2.76 -11.62
CA GLU A 117 6.50 3.87 -12.16
C GLU A 117 5.98 5.25 -11.74
N ARG A 118 4.67 5.39 -11.48
CA ARG A 118 4.10 6.66 -11.02
C ARG A 118 4.77 7.19 -9.75
N TRP A 119 5.30 6.30 -8.92
CA TRP A 119 5.96 6.65 -7.66
C TRP A 119 7.42 7.08 -7.84
N LEU A 120 8.05 6.70 -8.95
CA LEU A 120 9.45 7.05 -9.23
C LEU A 120 9.63 8.52 -9.65
N ASP A 121 8.59 9.13 -10.20
CA ASP A 121 8.60 10.53 -10.66
C ASP A 121 8.23 11.54 -9.58
N GLY A 122 8.36 11.17 -8.30
CA GLY A 122 8.04 12.05 -7.18
C GLY A 122 6.54 12.31 -7.01
N LEU A 123 5.67 11.39 -7.41
CA LEU A 123 4.21 11.53 -7.25
C LEU A 123 3.84 11.84 -5.79
N ALA A 124 4.46 11.16 -4.84
CA ALA A 124 4.15 11.33 -3.41
C ALA A 124 4.29 12.78 -2.93
N THR A 125 5.22 13.54 -3.50
CA THR A 125 5.43 14.96 -3.15
C THR A 125 4.51 15.93 -3.89
N ARG A 126 3.94 15.49 -5.03
CA ARG A 126 3.02 16.31 -5.84
C ARG A 126 1.56 16.11 -5.46
N LEU A 127 1.24 14.99 -4.82
CA LEU A 127 -0.13 14.71 -4.38
C LEU A 127 -0.57 15.70 -3.29
N PRO A 128 -1.80 16.21 -3.36
CA PRO A 128 -2.39 16.92 -2.23
C PRO A 128 -2.38 16.05 -0.98
N LYS A 129 -2.26 16.70 0.17
CA LYS A 129 -2.35 16.02 1.47
C LYS A 129 -3.64 15.19 1.53
N PHE A 130 -3.53 13.94 1.94
CA PHE A 130 -4.63 12.97 2.01
C PHE A 130 -5.22 12.51 0.66
N ALA A 131 -4.60 12.76 -0.48
CA ALA A 131 -4.93 12.04 -1.70
C ALA A 131 -4.45 10.57 -1.65
N TYR A 132 -3.34 10.33 -0.94
CA TYR A 132 -2.80 9.01 -0.63
C TYR A 132 -2.46 8.92 0.86
N TYR A 133 -3.13 8.02 1.58
CA TYR A 133 -3.00 7.90 3.05
C TYR A 133 -3.22 6.46 3.55
N PRO A 134 -2.45 5.46 3.06
CA PRO A 134 -2.65 4.05 3.42
C PRO A 134 -2.45 3.78 4.92
N PHE A 135 -1.72 4.65 5.61
CA PHE A 135 -1.49 4.59 7.04
C PHE A 135 -2.34 5.58 7.86
N GLY A 136 -3.37 6.17 7.23
CA GLY A 136 -4.15 7.23 7.85
C GLY A 136 -3.41 8.57 7.92
N GLY A 137 -3.71 9.37 8.93
CA GLY A 137 -3.06 10.68 9.09
C GLY A 137 -3.47 11.45 10.34
N GLY A 138 -2.78 12.57 10.57
CA GLY A 138 -2.97 13.42 11.75
C GLY A 138 -2.50 12.73 13.03
N GLN A 139 -3.17 13.02 14.14
CA GLN A 139 -2.81 12.47 15.48
C GLN A 139 -3.03 10.95 15.60
N ARG A 140 -3.70 10.34 14.64
CA ARG A 140 -3.98 8.89 14.57
C ARG A 140 -3.23 8.21 13.41
N LEU A 141 -2.17 8.84 12.92
CA LEU A 141 -1.26 8.19 11.98
C LEU A 141 -0.74 6.86 12.56
N CYS A 142 -0.63 5.85 11.74
CA CYS A 142 -0.09 4.56 12.15
C CYS A 142 1.30 4.72 12.75
N ILE A 143 1.49 4.22 13.98
CA ILE A 143 2.79 4.28 14.67
C ILE A 143 3.84 3.37 14.01
N GLY A 144 3.38 2.29 13.34
CA GLY A 144 4.23 1.29 12.70
C GLY A 144 4.61 1.58 11.25
N VAL A 145 4.31 2.77 10.68
CA VAL A 145 4.49 3.05 9.25
C VAL A 145 5.90 2.72 8.74
N HIS A 146 6.95 3.17 9.44
CA HIS A 146 8.34 2.93 9.02
C HIS A 146 8.73 1.47 9.14
N PHE A 147 8.29 0.81 10.20
CA PHE A 147 8.53 -0.62 10.41
C PHE A 147 7.83 -1.46 9.34
N ALA A 148 6.56 -1.21 9.07
CA ALA A 148 5.78 -1.96 8.07
C ALA A 148 6.36 -1.82 6.65
N LEU A 149 6.76 -0.61 6.24
CA LEU A 149 7.38 -0.38 4.93
C LEU A 149 8.75 -1.06 4.81
N MET A 150 9.56 -0.99 5.86
CA MET A 150 10.85 -1.69 5.92
C MET A 150 10.66 -3.20 5.83
N GLU A 151 9.79 -3.77 6.66
CA GLU A 151 9.48 -5.20 6.69
C GLU A 151 8.97 -5.68 5.33
N ALA A 152 7.98 -4.98 4.76
CA ALA A 152 7.44 -5.33 3.46
C ALA A 152 8.52 -5.33 2.36
N ALA A 153 9.40 -4.33 2.32
CA ALA A 153 10.46 -4.24 1.32
C ALA A 153 11.50 -5.37 1.48
N ILE A 154 11.93 -5.64 2.71
CA ILE A 154 12.92 -6.70 3.00
C ILE A 154 12.34 -8.08 2.66
N VAL A 155 11.10 -8.37 3.06
CA VAL A 155 10.45 -9.66 2.79
C VAL A 155 10.21 -9.82 1.30
N LEU A 156 9.63 -8.81 0.62
CA LEU A 156 9.37 -8.85 -0.81
C LEU A 156 10.66 -9.13 -1.60
N ALA A 157 11.74 -8.39 -1.30
CA ALA A 157 13.00 -8.53 -1.99
C ALA A 157 13.73 -9.85 -1.66
N THR A 158 13.68 -10.30 -0.42
CA THR A 158 14.37 -11.55 -0.02
C THR A 158 13.69 -12.78 -0.59
N VAL A 159 12.34 -12.83 -0.49
CA VAL A 159 11.54 -13.97 -0.99
C VAL A 159 11.53 -13.99 -2.51
N GLY A 160 11.31 -12.83 -3.15
CA GLY A 160 11.18 -12.73 -4.60
C GLY A 160 12.44 -13.01 -5.40
N GLN A 161 13.63 -12.96 -4.77
CA GLN A 161 14.86 -13.46 -5.41
C GLN A 161 14.89 -14.98 -5.53
N LYS A 162 14.14 -15.71 -4.71
CA LYS A 162 14.19 -17.17 -4.63
C LYS A 162 12.96 -17.85 -5.20
N PHE A 163 11.82 -17.17 -5.14
CA PHE A 163 10.53 -17.73 -5.51
C PHE A 163 9.83 -16.81 -6.50
N ARG A 164 9.15 -17.41 -7.45
CA ARG A 164 8.21 -16.74 -8.34
C ARG A 164 6.81 -17.23 -8.02
N PHE A 165 5.88 -16.29 -7.89
CA PHE A 165 4.47 -16.60 -7.64
C PHE A 165 3.67 -16.41 -8.93
N THR A 166 2.90 -17.42 -9.28
CA THR A 166 1.95 -17.40 -10.39
C THR A 166 0.57 -17.69 -9.86
N LEU A 167 -0.43 -16.94 -10.33
CA LEU A 167 -1.80 -17.26 -10.03
C LEU A 167 -2.23 -18.49 -10.83
N ASP A 168 -2.96 -19.40 -10.20
CA ASP A 168 -3.62 -20.50 -10.90
C ASP A 168 -4.61 -19.88 -11.92
N PRO A 169 -4.57 -20.29 -13.20
CA PRO A 169 -5.48 -19.77 -14.22
C PRO A 169 -6.97 -19.90 -13.86
N ASP A 170 -7.33 -20.92 -13.08
CA ASP A 170 -8.70 -21.20 -12.65
C ASP A 170 -9.08 -20.51 -11.32
N ALA A 171 -8.13 -19.80 -10.69
CA ALA A 171 -8.38 -19.11 -9.42
C ALA A 171 -9.32 -17.92 -9.61
N VAL A 172 -10.42 -17.93 -8.89
CA VAL A 172 -11.32 -16.77 -8.75
C VAL A 172 -10.91 -15.96 -7.54
N ILE A 173 -10.48 -14.71 -7.77
CA ILE A 173 -10.11 -13.79 -6.71
C ILE A 173 -11.32 -12.92 -6.39
N ASP A 174 -11.89 -13.13 -5.21
CA ASP A 174 -12.96 -12.30 -4.67
C ASP A 174 -12.41 -11.44 -3.53
N VAL A 175 -12.63 -10.11 -3.64
CA VAL A 175 -12.16 -9.15 -2.65
C VAL A 175 -13.24 -9.01 -1.57
N MET A 176 -13.02 -9.65 -0.44
CA MET A 176 -13.94 -9.57 0.70
C MET A 176 -13.49 -8.46 1.67
N PRO A 177 -14.20 -7.33 1.74
CA PRO A 177 -13.92 -6.30 2.73
C PRO A 177 -14.35 -6.79 4.12
N GLN A 178 -13.36 -6.98 5.00
CA GLN A 178 -13.58 -7.29 6.42
C GLN A 178 -12.95 -6.19 7.27
N ILE A 179 -13.64 -5.81 8.36
CA ILE A 179 -13.14 -4.85 9.36
C ILE A 179 -13.07 -5.54 10.71
#